data_2ab98dbaf5a09531b245047795a8c5b8
#
_entry.id   2ab98dbaf5a09531b245047795a8c5b8
#
_cell.length_a   1.000
_cell.length_b   1.000
_cell.length_c   1.000
_cell.angle_alpha   90.00
_cell.angle_beta   90.00
_cell.angle_gamma   90.00
#
_symmetry.space_group_name_H-M   'P 1'
#
loop_
_entity.id
_entity.type
_entity.pdbx_description
1 polymer ?
#
loop_
_entity_poly.entity_id
_entity_poly.type
_entity_poly.pdbx_seq_one_letter_code
_entity_poly.pdbx_strand_id
1 'polypeptide(L)'
;MKIKEHITCFCSFWRPSVARRITMYFLLFGLIIFFFTALLFTINGKKQFMGSTSKVVNHQLSQLEGSKEPDFIWNGINRSEPELYQLLEILANLSSTFYTVIDISIYSKAVDDQSWHRLYFPDGPIMQANRILDDPYTGELDSWLGHHFRPAKAKIMAANGQHSMFVNITGSNDTNFYFLKIGVDSEGMAGFMHKRMKHLILFFLIALIFLRFIGYFFARKIAGPIEKLSEISSAVAKGDLSKMAPIATNDEIGELAQNFNQMIEGLREWERIKMIEFEMEKGQKIQRDFLPTSIPHLPDWNIAAAFFPAGKVSGDFYDVFKFSDGNIGLVIADVCDKSVGSALYMALFRSLIRVFAEQAAYDDSSAVIQLNHPWETNPAASSNEELQKIRLRAVPFTNNYIAQTHGEEGMFATLFFGVLNPETGNLYYINGGHEPLYLINSDGVKQKIDPTGPAVGMWPDTTYDIGQIKMEPGDMLIGYTDGVTEARSPADEIFTRSRLRSLIEQPFTTASEMLDRVRASLFTFIDIAPRSDDVTMLAVERVISTG
;
A
#
# COMPACT_ATOMS: atom_id res chain seq x y z
N MET A 1 -0.27 35.12 -17.92
CA MET A 1 -0.51 33.98 -17.04
C MET A 1 -1.39 32.89 -17.69
N LYS A 2 -2.43 33.22 -18.47
CA LYS A 2 -3.32 32.24 -19.14
C LYS A 2 -2.70 31.40 -20.28
N ILE A 3 -1.65 31.87 -20.96
CA ILE A 3 -0.99 31.12 -22.05
C ILE A 3 -0.11 29.96 -21.52
N LYS A 4 0.47 30.10 -20.32
CA LYS A 4 1.27 29.03 -19.70
C LYS A 4 0.40 27.84 -19.22
N GLU A 5 -0.83 28.11 -18.76
CA GLU A 5 -1.76 27.03 -18.34
C GLU A 5 -2.27 26.21 -19.53
N HIS A 6 -2.49 26.82 -20.69
CA HIS A 6 -2.90 26.08 -21.89
C HIS A 6 -1.78 25.22 -22.48
N ILE A 7 -0.52 25.67 -22.39
CA ILE A 7 0.64 24.87 -22.87
C ILE A 7 0.89 23.68 -21.94
N THR A 8 0.77 23.85 -20.62
CA THR A 8 0.88 22.73 -19.66
C THR A 8 -0.27 21.74 -19.79
N CYS A 9 -1.50 22.19 -20.07
CA CYS A 9 -2.63 21.32 -20.33
C CYS A 9 -2.47 20.54 -21.65
N PHE A 10 -1.93 21.16 -22.72
CA PHE A 10 -1.65 20.50 -24.00
C PHE A 10 -0.50 19.48 -23.89
N CYS A 11 0.54 19.77 -23.12
CA CYS A 11 1.65 18.82 -22.85
C CYS A 11 1.23 17.65 -21.95
N SER A 12 0.27 17.83 -21.03
CA SER A 12 -0.25 16.73 -20.20
C SER A 12 -1.14 15.77 -20.99
N PHE A 13 -1.85 16.28 -21.99
CA PHE A 13 -2.67 15.47 -22.92
C PHE A 13 -1.80 14.58 -23.84
N TRP A 14 -0.55 14.99 -24.11
CA TRP A 14 0.42 14.29 -24.96
C TRP A 14 1.40 13.39 -24.22
N ARG A 15 1.27 13.19 -22.93
CA ARG A 15 2.03 12.13 -22.26
C ARG A 15 1.43 10.79 -22.69
N PRO A 16 2.10 10.03 -23.59
CA PRO A 16 1.58 8.75 -24.00
C PRO A 16 1.50 7.86 -22.76
N SER A 17 0.33 7.26 -22.54
CA SER A 17 0.18 6.25 -21.47
C SER A 17 1.25 5.18 -21.61
N VAL A 18 1.63 4.54 -20.52
CA VAL A 18 2.62 3.43 -20.52
C VAL A 18 2.27 2.42 -21.61
N ALA A 19 0.99 2.13 -21.80
CA ALA A 19 0.47 1.27 -22.85
C ALA A 19 0.84 1.75 -24.28
N ARG A 20 0.73 3.05 -24.58
CA ARG A 20 1.12 3.61 -25.87
C ARG A 20 2.63 3.56 -26.11
N ARG A 21 3.43 3.81 -25.07
CA ARG A 21 4.89 3.70 -25.17
C ARG A 21 5.32 2.28 -25.46
N ILE A 22 4.77 1.30 -24.74
CA ILE A 22 5.05 -0.12 -24.95
C ILE A 22 4.68 -0.52 -26.39
N THR A 23 3.47 -0.17 -26.87
CA THR A 23 3.04 -0.46 -28.24
C THR A 23 3.97 0.19 -29.27
N MET A 24 4.40 1.42 -29.04
CA MET A 24 5.32 2.14 -29.93
C MET A 24 6.71 1.48 -29.97
N TYR A 25 7.25 1.02 -28.84
CA TYR A 25 8.51 0.29 -28.80
C TYR A 25 8.43 -1.05 -29.55
N PHE A 26 7.33 -1.80 -29.39
CA PHE A 26 7.13 -3.03 -30.15
C PHE A 26 7.05 -2.79 -31.67
N LEU A 27 6.36 -1.74 -32.10
CA LEU A 27 6.29 -1.36 -33.52
C LEU A 27 7.66 -0.94 -34.05
N LEU A 28 8.41 -0.12 -33.32
CA LEU A 28 9.75 0.31 -33.70
C LEU A 28 10.72 -0.87 -33.82
N PHE A 29 10.71 -1.78 -32.84
CA PHE A 29 11.52 -2.98 -32.84
C PHE A 29 11.17 -3.91 -34.02
N GLY A 30 9.87 -4.10 -34.30
CA GLY A 30 9.43 -4.86 -35.47
C GLY A 30 9.91 -4.25 -36.79
N LEU A 31 9.89 -2.92 -36.91
CA LEU A 31 10.39 -2.18 -38.08
C LEU A 31 11.90 -2.37 -38.25
N ILE A 32 12.67 -2.30 -37.15
CA ILE A 32 14.14 -2.51 -37.18
C ILE A 32 14.46 -3.95 -37.64
N ILE A 33 13.78 -4.95 -37.08
CA ILE A 33 13.95 -6.35 -37.48
C ILE A 33 13.63 -6.55 -38.96
N PHE A 34 12.52 -5.94 -39.42
CA PHE A 34 12.16 -6.03 -40.85
C PHE A 34 13.21 -5.41 -41.75
N PHE A 35 13.69 -4.22 -41.45
CA PHE A 35 14.75 -3.58 -42.24
C PHE A 35 16.03 -4.44 -42.29
N PHE A 36 16.41 -4.99 -41.14
CA PHE A 36 17.60 -5.84 -41.04
C PHE A 36 17.45 -7.17 -41.82
N THR A 37 16.29 -7.82 -41.71
CA THR A 37 15.98 -9.05 -42.45
C THR A 37 15.85 -8.80 -43.96
N ALA A 38 15.22 -7.68 -44.35
CA ALA A 38 15.15 -7.29 -45.78
C ALA A 38 16.53 -7.00 -46.39
N LEU A 39 17.40 -6.33 -45.62
CA LEU A 39 18.80 -6.06 -46.02
C LEU A 39 19.61 -7.36 -46.18
N LEU A 40 19.56 -8.23 -45.17
CA LEU A 40 20.22 -9.55 -45.23
C LEU A 40 19.67 -10.39 -46.36
N PHE A 41 18.36 -10.35 -46.61
CA PHE A 41 17.72 -11.07 -47.68
C PHE A 41 18.19 -10.55 -49.06
N THR A 42 18.32 -9.23 -49.22
CA THR A 42 18.81 -8.64 -50.47
C THR A 42 20.25 -9.02 -50.75
N ILE A 43 21.11 -9.00 -49.73
CA ILE A 43 22.52 -9.37 -49.84
C ILE A 43 22.68 -10.86 -50.12
N ASN A 44 22.00 -11.72 -49.35
CA ASN A 44 22.14 -13.17 -49.45
C ASN A 44 21.33 -13.77 -50.59
N GLY A 45 20.19 -13.15 -51.01
CA GLY A 45 19.33 -13.65 -52.06
C GLY A 45 20.05 -13.71 -53.41
N LYS A 46 20.86 -12.68 -53.72
CA LYS A 46 21.70 -12.64 -54.92
C LYS A 46 22.76 -13.76 -54.86
N LYS A 47 23.43 -13.92 -53.73
CA LYS A 47 24.46 -14.95 -53.52
C LYS A 47 23.87 -16.37 -53.56
N GLN A 48 22.68 -16.58 -53.03
CA GLN A 48 21.98 -17.87 -53.01
C GLN A 48 21.44 -18.26 -54.38
N PHE A 49 20.91 -17.30 -55.15
CA PHE A 49 20.46 -17.53 -56.51
C PHE A 49 21.61 -18.01 -57.38
N MET A 50 22.75 -17.29 -57.36
CA MET A 50 23.93 -17.65 -58.12
C MET A 50 24.56 -18.98 -57.64
N GLY A 51 24.54 -19.25 -56.33
CA GLY A 51 25.05 -20.51 -55.77
C GLY A 51 24.16 -21.72 -56.12
N SER A 52 22.84 -21.57 -56.22
CA SER A 52 21.95 -22.64 -56.67
C SER A 52 22.13 -22.95 -58.16
N THR A 53 22.23 -21.91 -58.96
CA THR A 53 22.50 -22.05 -60.39
C THR A 53 23.84 -22.77 -60.63
N SER A 54 24.90 -22.37 -59.90
CA SER A 54 26.19 -23.05 -59.98
C SER A 54 26.14 -24.53 -59.57
N LYS A 55 25.39 -24.87 -58.54
CA LYS A 55 25.24 -26.27 -58.09
C LYS A 55 24.54 -27.14 -59.12
N VAL A 56 23.48 -26.64 -59.77
CA VAL A 56 22.75 -27.42 -60.77
C VAL A 56 23.61 -27.60 -62.03
N VAL A 57 24.27 -26.53 -62.46
CA VAL A 57 25.19 -26.63 -63.59
C VAL A 57 26.34 -27.62 -63.30
N ASN A 58 26.97 -27.56 -62.11
CA ASN A 58 27.97 -28.50 -61.69
C ASN A 58 27.44 -29.95 -61.62
N HIS A 59 26.18 -30.13 -61.13
CA HIS A 59 25.56 -31.46 -61.09
C HIS A 59 25.29 -32.00 -62.48
N GLN A 60 24.82 -31.21 -63.39
CA GLN A 60 24.61 -31.60 -64.77
C GLN A 60 25.97 -31.93 -65.51
N LEU A 61 26.99 -31.14 -65.22
CA LEU A 61 28.32 -31.41 -65.74
C LEU A 61 28.93 -32.68 -65.12
N SER A 62 28.75 -32.96 -63.85
CA SER A 62 29.22 -34.18 -63.19
C SER A 62 28.53 -35.45 -63.69
N GLN A 63 27.30 -35.35 -64.17
CA GLN A 63 26.60 -36.46 -64.82
C GLN A 63 27.27 -36.80 -66.21
N LEU A 64 27.86 -35.80 -66.85
CA LEU A 64 28.61 -35.97 -68.03
C LEU A 64 29.98 -36.62 -67.75
N GLU A 65 30.65 -36.21 -66.66
CA GLU A 65 31.93 -36.80 -66.22
C GLU A 65 31.79 -38.30 -65.85
N GLY A 66 30.63 -38.73 -65.33
CA GLY A 66 30.37 -40.12 -64.94
C GLY A 66 30.22 -41.11 -66.12
N SER A 67 30.16 -40.62 -67.36
CA SER A 67 29.91 -41.46 -68.49
C SER A 67 31.16 -41.82 -69.32
N LYS A 68 32.28 -41.17 -69.16
CA LYS A 68 33.69 -41.48 -69.67
C LYS A 68 34.54 -40.19 -69.65
N GLU A 69 35.84 -40.33 -69.45
CA GLU A 69 36.91 -39.36 -69.37
C GLU A 69 36.66 -37.89 -69.82
N PRO A 70 37.39 -36.89 -69.27
CA PRO A 70 37.27 -35.44 -69.60
C PRO A 70 37.39 -35.13 -71.11
N ASP A 71 38.03 -36.04 -71.85
CA ASP A 71 38.15 -35.98 -73.27
C ASP A 71 36.84 -36.13 -74.08
N PHE A 72 35.75 -36.54 -73.43
CA PHE A 72 34.43 -36.70 -74.05
C PHE A 72 33.81 -35.37 -74.54
N ILE A 73 33.87 -34.32 -73.74
CA ILE A 73 33.38 -33.01 -74.18
C ILE A 73 34.22 -32.45 -75.31
N TRP A 74 35.50 -32.67 -75.27
CA TRP A 74 36.42 -32.20 -76.29
C TRP A 74 36.36 -33.01 -77.62
N ASN A 75 36.23 -34.30 -77.51
CA ASN A 75 36.10 -35.16 -78.71
C ASN A 75 34.78 -34.91 -79.42
N GLY A 76 33.71 -34.53 -78.70
CA GLY A 76 32.42 -34.12 -79.27
C GLY A 76 32.52 -32.79 -80.05
N ILE A 77 33.35 -31.85 -79.54
CA ILE A 77 33.60 -30.58 -80.27
C ILE A 77 34.44 -30.78 -81.54
N ASN A 78 35.30 -31.78 -81.58
CA ASN A 78 36.24 -31.98 -82.68
C ASN A 78 35.92 -33.11 -83.68
N ARG A 79 34.99 -34.06 -83.38
CA ARG A 79 34.93 -35.35 -84.18
C ARG A 79 33.50 -35.86 -84.34
N SER A 80 32.57 -35.66 -84.58
CA SER A 80 31.33 -36.27 -85.05
C SER A 80 30.00 -35.74 -84.54
N GLU A 81 29.01 -35.74 -85.38
CA GLU A 81 27.67 -35.19 -85.15
C GLU A 81 26.95 -35.74 -83.91
N PRO A 82 27.06 -37.02 -83.49
CA PRO A 82 26.26 -37.53 -82.34
C PRO A 82 26.66 -36.95 -80.95
N GLU A 83 27.93 -36.71 -80.75
CA GLU A 83 28.46 -36.21 -79.47
C GLU A 83 28.22 -34.71 -79.31
N LEU A 84 28.23 -33.97 -80.40
CA LEU A 84 27.88 -32.56 -80.48
C LEU A 84 26.36 -32.38 -80.17
N TYR A 85 25.53 -33.30 -80.68
CA TYR A 85 24.07 -33.26 -80.37
C TYR A 85 23.81 -33.53 -78.92
N GLN A 86 24.52 -34.44 -78.24
CA GLN A 86 24.37 -34.65 -76.79
C GLN A 86 24.74 -33.40 -75.96
N LEU A 87 25.85 -32.72 -76.34
CA LEU A 87 26.23 -31.47 -75.67
C LEU A 87 25.20 -30.37 -75.91
N LEU A 88 24.69 -30.26 -77.14
CA LEU A 88 23.63 -29.29 -77.45
C LEU A 88 22.29 -29.60 -76.71
N GLU A 89 21.95 -30.87 -76.61
CA GLU A 89 20.77 -31.30 -75.85
C GLU A 89 20.89 -30.98 -74.36
N ILE A 90 22.04 -31.18 -73.75
CA ILE A 90 22.32 -30.81 -72.37
C ILE A 90 22.31 -29.28 -72.19
N LEU A 91 22.87 -28.53 -73.12
CA LEU A 91 22.85 -27.07 -73.10
C LEU A 91 21.43 -26.53 -73.29
N ALA A 92 20.61 -27.16 -74.17
CA ALA A 92 19.20 -26.84 -74.35
C ALA A 92 18.37 -27.19 -73.13
N ASN A 93 18.65 -28.32 -72.51
CA ASN A 93 17.97 -28.67 -71.23
C ASN A 93 18.36 -27.75 -70.08
N LEU A 94 19.59 -27.27 -70.00
CA LEU A 94 19.98 -26.21 -69.07
C LEU A 94 19.20 -24.92 -69.33
N SER A 95 19.05 -24.52 -70.62
CA SER A 95 18.22 -23.35 -70.95
C SER A 95 16.73 -23.52 -70.58
N SER A 96 16.16 -24.71 -70.83
CA SER A 96 14.77 -24.99 -70.52
C SER A 96 14.49 -25.14 -69.02
N THR A 97 15.47 -25.62 -68.27
CA THR A 97 15.34 -25.79 -66.82
C THR A 97 15.50 -24.47 -66.08
N PHE A 98 16.29 -23.59 -66.61
CA PHE A 98 16.51 -22.25 -66.09
C PHE A 98 16.01 -21.20 -67.09
N TYR A 99 14.83 -20.72 -66.96
CA TYR A 99 14.25 -19.60 -67.77
C TYR A 99 15.11 -18.33 -67.79
N THR A 100 16.31 -18.38 -67.26
CA THR A 100 17.23 -17.26 -67.02
C THR A 100 18.53 -17.37 -67.81
N VAL A 101 18.71 -18.44 -68.55
CA VAL A 101 19.90 -18.60 -69.38
C VAL A 101 19.63 -18.00 -70.75
N ILE A 102 20.37 -16.94 -71.10
CA ILE A 102 20.20 -16.17 -72.36
C ILE A 102 21.29 -16.38 -73.39
N ASP A 103 22.43 -16.84 -72.96
CA ASP A 103 23.56 -17.03 -73.87
C ASP A 103 24.47 -18.18 -73.38
N ILE A 104 24.77 -19.08 -74.25
CA ILE A 104 25.72 -20.15 -74.01
C ILE A 104 26.77 -20.07 -75.12
N SER A 105 28.02 -19.92 -74.72
CA SER A 105 29.13 -19.85 -75.66
C SER A 105 30.42 -20.49 -75.10
N ILE A 106 31.27 -20.97 -75.90
CA ILE A 106 32.57 -21.55 -75.52
C ILE A 106 33.67 -20.56 -75.85
N TYR A 107 34.49 -20.26 -74.86
CA TYR A 107 35.69 -19.46 -75.02
C TYR A 107 36.89 -20.42 -75.13
N SER A 108 37.77 -20.25 -76.15
CA SER A 108 38.98 -21.02 -76.31
C SER A 108 40.21 -20.12 -76.42
N LYS A 109 41.30 -20.57 -75.84
CA LYS A 109 42.65 -19.94 -75.99
C LYS A 109 43.69 -21.00 -76.12
N ALA A 110 44.52 -20.97 -77.22
CA ALA A 110 45.64 -21.83 -77.35
C ALA A 110 46.76 -21.43 -76.36
N VAL A 111 47.56 -22.41 -75.94
CA VAL A 111 48.67 -22.15 -75.01
C VAL A 111 49.72 -21.20 -75.66
N ASP A 112 49.90 -21.29 -76.96
CA ASP A 112 50.86 -20.48 -77.72
C ASP A 112 50.26 -19.20 -78.34
N ASP A 113 48.90 -18.99 -78.17
CA ASP A 113 48.22 -17.83 -78.73
C ASP A 113 47.74 -16.93 -77.57
N GLN A 114 48.00 -15.64 -77.66
CA GLN A 114 47.56 -14.68 -76.68
C GLN A 114 46.11 -14.22 -76.87
N SER A 115 45.46 -14.66 -77.93
CA SER A 115 44.11 -14.26 -78.28
C SER A 115 43.03 -15.25 -77.83
N TRP A 116 41.94 -14.72 -77.37
CA TRP A 116 40.74 -15.51 -77.11
C TRP A 116 39.86 -15.64 -78.32
N HIS A 117 39.26 -16.82 -78.50
CA HIS A 117 38.30 -17.09 -79.57
C HIS A 117 36.98 -17.50 -78.94
N ARG A 118 35.83 -16.95 -79.43
CA ARG A 118 34.52 -17.36 -79.07
C ARG A 118 33.96 -18.31 -80.12
N LEU A 119 33.58 -19.48 -79.66
CA LEU A 119 32.93 -20.49 -80.49
C LEU A 119 31.41 -20.34 -80.28
N TYR A 120 30.63 -20.26 -81.32
CA TYR A 120 29.18 -20.14 -81.29
C TYR A 120 28.57 -20.98 -82.41
N PHE A 121 27.23 -21.27 -82.21
CA PHE A 121 26.47 -22.06 -83.15
C PHE A 121 25.45 -21.17 -83.83
N PRO A 122 25.62 -20.65 -85.03
CA PRO A 122 24.71 -19.69 -85.64
C PRO A 122 23.37 -20.29 -86.03
N ASP A 123 23.33 -21.35 -86.81
CA ASP A 123 22.11 -21.96 -87.35
C ASP A 123 22.23 -23.49 -87.53
N GLY A 124 22.68 -24.24 -86.55
CA GLY A 124 22.79 -25.67 -86.59
C GLY A 124 24.16 -26.16 -86.09
N PRO A 125 24.57 -27.43 -86.38
CA PRO A 125 25.72 -28.07 -85.76
C PRO A 125 27.08 -27.54 -86.22
N ILE A 126 27.16 -26.51 -87.08
CA ILE A 126 28.42 -25.97 -87.54
C ILE A 126 28.94 -24.93 -86.57
N MET A 127 30.04 -25.25 -85.94
CA MET A 127 30.75 -24.39 -85.01
C MET A 127 31.63 -23.37 -85.74
N GLN A 128 31.36 -22.08 -85.51
CA GLN A 128 32.21 -21.01 -86.03
C GLN A 128 33.07 -20.41 -84.93
N ALA A 129 34.37 -20.17 -85.23
CA ALA A 129 35.27 -19.54 -84.28
C ALA A 129 35.55 -18.09 -84.69
N ASN A 130 35.18 -17.16 -83.88
CA ASN A 130 35.48 -15.74 -84.07
C ASN A 130 36.50 -15.26 -83.03
N ARG A 131 37.53 -14.55 -83.51
CA ARG A 131 38.53 -13.94 -82.64
C ARG A 131 37.86 -12.82 -81.84
N ILE A 132 38.02 -12.82 -80.52
CA ILE A 132 37.49 -11.82 -79.65
C ILE A 132 38.57 -10.77 -79.39
N LEU A 133 38.33 -9.53 -79.84
CA LEU A 133 39.22 -8.40 -79.62
C LEU A 133 38.93 -7.60 -78.34
N ASP A 134 37.67 -7.48 -77.96
CA ASP A 134 37.23 -6.67 -76.83
C ASP A 134 36.08 -7.33 -76.04
N ASP A 135 36.37 -8.46 -75.41
CA ASP A 135 35.37 -9.07 -74.51
C ASP A 135 35.68 -8.72 -73.03
N PRO A 136 34.71 -8.19 -72.28
CA PRO A 136 34.94 -7.71 -70.91
C PRO A 136 35.35 -8.80 -69.92
N TYR A 137 35.26 -10.08 -70.31
CA TYR A 137 35.61 -11.20 -69.44
C TYR A 137 37.04 -11.77 -69.67
N THR A 138 37.65 -11.43 -70.73
CA THR A 138 38.99 -12.05 -71.12
C THR A 138 40.08 -11.76 -70.13
N GLY A 139 40.15 -10.56 -69.55
CA GLY A 139 41.13 -10.20 -68.51
C GLY A 139 40.96 -11.00 -67.20
N GLU A 140 39.68 -11.25 -66.78
CA GLU A 140 39.42 -12.09 -65.63
C GLU A 140 39.65 -13.58 -65.89
N LEU A 141 39.42 -14.04 -67.09
CA LEU A 141 39.73 -15.40 -67.50
C LEU A 141 41.26 -15.65 -67.50
N ASP A 142 42.07 -14.70 -68.00
CA ASP A 142 43.54 -14.78 -67.94
C ASP A 142 44.04 -14.80 -66.48
N SER A 143 43.48 -13.99 -65.63
CA SER A 143 43.77 -14.02 -64.18
C SER A 143 43.42 -15.36 -63.54
N TRP A 144 42.33 -15.98 -63.97
CA TRP A 144 41.93 -17.30 -63.47
C TRP A 144 42.83 -18.43 -63.96
N LEU A 145 43.26 -18.38 -65.17
CA LEU A 145 44.27 -19.31 -65.73
C LEU A 145 45.59 -19.31 -64.96
N GLY A 146 46.03 -18.12 -64.47
CA GLY A 146 47.24 -17.95 -63.68
C GLY A 146 47.24 -18.57 -62.28
N HIS A 147 46.12 -18.92 -61.76
CA HIS A 147 46.06 -19.25 -60.35
C HIS A 147 45.70 -20.69 -59.95
N HIS A 148 45.11 -21.55 -60.78
CA HIS A 148 44.94 -23.00 -60.47
C HIS A 148 44.20 -23.77 -61.57
N PHE A 149 44.88 -24.67 -62.17
CA PHE A 149 44.34 -25.70 -63.07
C PHE A 149 43.57 -26.75 -62.22
N ARG A 150 42.27 -26.65 -62.14
CA ARG A 150 41.41 -27.78 -61.78
C ARG A 150 40.22 -27.79 -62.72
N PRO A 151 40.00 -28.90 -63.47
CA PRO A 151 38.79 -29.04 -64.28
C PRO A 151 37.52 -28.96 -63.44
N ALA A 152 36.42 -28.61 -64.09
CA ALA A 152 35.08 -28.53 -63.49
C ALA A 152 34.85 -27.49 -62.33
N LYS A 153 35.65 -26.46 -62.18
CA LYS A 153 35.31 -25.33 -61.33
C LYS A 153 34.56 -24.25 -62.09
N ALA A 154 33.39 -23.89 -61.56
CA ALA A 154 32.65 -22.75 -62.08
C ALA A 154 33.03 -21.45 -61.33
N LYS A 155 33.25 -20.37 -62.08
CA LYS A 155 33.45 -19.01 -61.55
C LYS A 155 32.43 -18.07 -62.15
N ILE A 156 31.82 -17.24 -61.27
CA ILE A 156 30.86 -16.21 -61.67
C ILE A 156 31.64 -14.92 -61.91
N MET A 157 31.48 -14.37 -63.07
CA MET A 157 32.07 -13.09 -63.46
C MET A 157 30.97 -12.11 -63.81
N ALA A 158 31.16 -10.84 -63.51
CA ALA A 158 30.19 -9.78 -63.77
C ALA A 158 30.90 -8.68 -64.60
N ALA A 159 30.36 -8.38 -65.76
CA ALA A 159 30.82 -7.27 -66.56
C ALA A 159 29.63 -6.56 -67.24
N ASN A 160 29.70 -5.25 -67.33
CA ASN A 160 28.64 -4.40 -67.94
C ASN A 160 27.23 -4.68 -67.46
N GLY A 161 27.07 -4.99 -66.16
CA GLY A 161 25.75 -5.27 -65.55
C GLY A 161 25.20 -6.68 -65.82
N GLN A 162 25.87 -7.48 -66.67
CA GLN A 162 25.50 -8.86 -66.91
C GLN A 162 26.37 -9.82 -66.07
N HIS A 163 25.71 -10.83 -65.53
CA HIS A 163 26.39 -11.90 -64.79
C HIS A 163 26.48 -13.13 -65.65
N SER A 164 27.70 -13.62 -65.83
CA SER A 164 27.94 -14.84 -66.55
C SER A 164 28.73 -15.84 -65.69
N MET A 165 28.39 -17.09 -65.78
CA MET A 165 29.09 -18.17 -65.15
C MET A 165 30.01 -18.83 -66.17
N PHE A 166 31.28 -18.93 -65.83
CA PHE A 166 32.26 -19.61 -66.61
C PHE A 166 32.62 -20.93 -65.92
N VAL A 167 32.68 -21.99 -66.71
CA VAL A 167 33.08 -23.32 -66.25
C VAL A 167 34.31 -23.75 -67.07
N ASN A 168 35.37 -24.12 -66.38
CA ASN A 168 36.53 -24.65 -67.05
C ASN A 168 36.25 -26.09 -67.54
N ILE A 169 36.24 -26.31 -68.80
CA ILE A 169 36.03 -27.61 -69.45
C ILE A 169 37.30 -28.13 -70.20
N THR A 170 38.46 -27.57 -69.88
CA THR A 170 39.75 -27.97 -70.48
C THR A 170 40.11 -29.38 -70.03
N GLY A 171 40.37 -30.26 -70.95
CA GLY A 171 40.90 -31.62 -70.72
C GLY A 171 42.36 -31.62 -70.25
N SER A 172 42.77 -32.71 -69.61
CA SER A 172 44.11 -32.83 -69.03
C SER A 172 45.25 -32.88 -70.08
N ASN A 173 44.93 -33.20 -71.32
CA ASN A 173 45.88 -33.35 -72.42
C ASN A 173 45.71 -32.28 -73.52
N ASP A 174 44.90 -31.27 -73.26
CA ASP A 174 44.62 -30.27 -74.28
C ASP A 174 45.71 -29.20 -74.40
N THR A 175 46.03 -28.85 -75.65
CA THR A 175 46.92 -27.72 -75.98
C THR A 175 46.21 -26.36 -75.92
N ASN A 176 44.90 -26.35 -75.64
CA ASN A 176 44.07 -25.14 -75.56
C ASN A 176 43.24 -25.13 -74.28
N PHE A 177 42.95 -23.94 -73.78
CA PHE A 177 42.04 -23.74 -72.66
C PHE A 177 40.63 -23.49 -73.18
N TYR A 178 39.67 -24.15 -72.58
CA TYR A 178 38.27 -24.03 -72.95
C TYR A 178 37.38 -23.66 -71.71
N PHE A 179 36.52 -22.67 -71.92
CA PHE A 179 35.60 -22.26 -70.91
C PHE A 179 34.18 -22.18 -71.46
N LEU A 180 33.24 -22.85 -70.82
CA LEU A 180 31.83 -22.73 -71.12
C LEU A 180 31.30 -21.49 -70.41
N LYS A 181 30.83 -20.51 -71.15
CA LYS A 181 30.09 -19.32 -70.62
C LYS A 181 28.62 -19.59 -70.64
N ILE A 182 27.95 -19.33 -69.49
CA ILE A 182 26.51 -19.35 -69.32
C ILE A 182 26.10 -17.96 -68.91
N GLY A 183 25.46 -17.21 -69.80
CA GLY A 183 24.89 -15.89 -69.51
C GLY A 183 23.58 -16.01 -68.74
N VAL A 184 23.48 -15.27 -67.70
CA VAL A 184 22.28 -15.26 -66.82
C VAL A 184 21.48 -13.99 -67.04
N ASP A 185 20.20 -14.13 -67.30
CA ASP A 185 19.29 -12.99 -67.48
C ASP A 185 19.10 -12.22 -66.18
N SER A 186 19.35 -10.92 -66.23
CA SER A 186 19.11 -10.02 -65.12
C SER A 186 17.62 -9.82 -64.82
N GLU A 187 16.74 -9.94 -65.80
CA GLU A 187 15.28 -9.80 -65.63
C GLU A 187 14.69 -11.01 -64.90
N GLY A 188 15.13 -12.24 -65.22
CA GLY A 188 14.75 -13.45 -64.51
C GLY A 188 15.15 -13.41 -63.04
N MET A 189 16.37 -12.89 -62.74
CA MET A 189 16.82 -12.67 -61.37
C MET A 189 15.95 -11.63 -60.63
N ALA A 190 15.62 -10.54 -61.32
CA ALA A 190 14.75 -9.50 -60.77
C ALA A 190 13.33 -10.04 -60.46
N GLY A 191 12.76 -10.85 -61.38
CA GLY A 191 11.48 -11.52 -61.20
C GLY A 191 11.45 -12.47 -59.98
N PHE A 192 12.50 -13.27 -59.83
CA PHE A 192 12.65 -14.16 -58.68
C PHE A 192 12.74 -13.38 -57.35
N MET A 193 13.53 -12.32 -57.32
CA MET A 193 13.66 -11.45 -56.18
C MET A 193 12.32 -10.74 -55.83
N HIS A 194 11.60 -10.29 -56.86
CA HIS A 194 10.30 -9.61 -56.69
C HIS A 194 9.24 -10.55 -56.12
N LYS A 195 9.17 -11.79 -56.58
CA LYS A 195 8.24 -12.79 -56.04
C LYS A 195 8.49 -13.10 -54.57
N ARG A 196 9.76 -13.29 -54.21
CA ARG A 196 10.15 -13.51 -52.81
C ARG A 196 9.95 -12.28 -51.93
N MET A 197 10.17 -11.08 -52.47
CA MET A 197 9.93 -9.84 -51.75
C MET A 197 8.43 -9.68 -51.39
N LYS A 198 7.51 -10.05 -52.28
CA LYS A 198 6.07 -10.06 -51.97
C LYS A 198 5.73 -10.95 -50.79
N HIS A 199 6.28 -12.15 -50.70
CA HIS A 199 6.07 -13.04 -49.56
C HIS A 199 6.65 -12.46 -48.27
N LEU A 200 7.81 -11.81 -48.33
CA LEU A 200 8.44 -11.17 -47.18
C LEU A 200 7.60 -9.98 -46.65
N ILE A 201 7.07 -9.16 -47.57
CA ILE A 201 6.17 -8.07 -47.23
C ILE A 201 4.88 -8.60 -46.59
N LEU A 202 4.28 -9.66 -47.18
CA LEU A 202 3.07 -10.27 -46.61
C LEU A 202 3.31 -10.81 -45.19
N PHE A 203 4.43 -11.53 -45.01
CA PHE A 203 4.83 -12.03 -43.69
C PHE A 203 5.00 -10.88 -42.68
N PHE A 204 5.63 -9.79 -43.10
CA PHE A 204 5.81 -8.60 -42.25
C PHE A 204 4.49 -7.95 -41.86
N LEU A 205 3.53 -7.84 -42.80
CA LEU A 205 2.21 -7.31 -42.49
C LEU A 205 1.48 -8.17 -41.46
N ILE A 206 1.55 -9.49 -41.58
CA ILE A 206 0.98 -10.43 -40.61
C ILE A 206 1.67 -10.26 -39.25
N ALA A 207 3.00 -10.15 -39.22
CA ALA A 207 3.76 -9.92 -37.99
C ALA A 207 3.40 -8.59 -37.32
N LEU A 208 3.19 -7.51 -38.09
CA LEU A 208 2.73 -6.24 -37.55
C LEU A 208 1.35 -6.32 -36.90
N ILE A 209 0.41 -7.03 -37.55
CA ILE A 209 -0.94 -7.26 -36.99
C ILE A 209 -0.83 -8.04 -35.67
N PHE A 210 -0.02 -9.09 -35.65
CA PHE A 210 0.22 -9.91 -34.46
C PHE A 210 0.90 -9.10 -33.32
N LEU A 211 1.89 -8.29 -33.67
CA LEU A 211 2.57 -7.40 -32.71
C LEU A 211 1.62 -6.36 -32.12
N ARG A 212 0.72 -5.82 -32.95
CA ARG A 212 -0.33 -4.90 -32.49
C ARG A 212 -1.30 -5.60 -31.54
N PHE A 213 -1.66 -6.85 -31.82
CA PHE A 213 -2.53 -7.64 -30.96
C PHE A 213 -1.86 -7.92 -29.60
N ILE A 214 -0.60 -8.35 -29.59
CA ILE A 214 0.17 -8.55 -28.37
C ILE A 214 0.26 -7.24 -27.57
N GLY A 215 0.63 -6.14 -28.22
CA GLY A 215 0.73 -4.82 -27.57
C GLY A 215 -0.58 -4.38 -26.95
N TYR A 216 -1.73 -4.59 -27.63
CA TYR A 216 -3.06 -4.30 -27.11
C TYR A 216 -3.40 -5.17 -25.88
N PHE A 217 -3.06 -6.45 -25.93
CA PHE A 217 -3.29 -7.39 -24.83
C PHE A 217 -2.48 -7.00 -23.59
N PHE A 218 -1.19 -6.71 -23.76
CA PHE A 218 -0.32 -6.23 -22.69
C PHE A 218 -0.79 -4.90 -22.08
N ALA A 219 -1.18 -3.96 -22.96
CA ALA A 219 -1.68 -2.67 -22.51
C ALA A 219 -2.94 -2.81 -21.63
N ARG A 220 -3.85 -3.70 -21.99
CA ARG A 220 -5.11 -3.90 -21.29
C ARG A 220 -4.96 -4.74 -20.02
N LYS A 221 -4.12 -5.78 -20.05
CA LYS A 221 -3.99 -6.74 -18.93
C LYS A 221 -2.98 -6.29 -17.87
N ILE A 222 -1.93 -5.57 -18.25
CA ILE A 222 -0.84 -5.21 -17.35
C ILE A 222 -0.76 -3.70 -17.14
N ALA A 223 -0.56 -2.92 -18.20
CA ALA A 223 -0.30 -1.50 -18.06
C ALA A 223 -1.50 -0.71 -17.52
N GLY A 224 -2.73 -1.04 -17.94
CA GLY A 224 -3.94 -0.37 -17.49
C GLY A 224 -4.22 -0.52 -15.99
N PRO A 225 -4.23 -1.73 -15.44
CA PRO A 225 -4.38 -1.95 -13.99
C PRO A 225 -3.29 -1.25 -13.15
N ILE A 226 -2.03 -1.31 -13.57
CA ILE A 226 -0.92 -0.65 -12.88
C ILE A 226 -1.08 0.88 -12.89
N GLU A 227 -1.52 1.47 -14.00
CA GLU A 227 -1.78 2.92 -14.11
C GLU A 227 -2.90 3.34 -13.15
N LYS A 228 -3.98 2.55 -13.04
CA LYS A 228 -5.06 2.77 -12.07
C LYS A 228 -4.59 2.64 -10.62
N LEU A 229 -3.78 1.62 -10.31
CA LEU A 229 -3.17 1.47 -8.98
C LEU A 229 -2.31 2.69 -8.62
N SER A 230 -1.50 3.18 -9.57
CA SER A 230 -0.68 4.39 -9.38
C SER A 230 -1.52 5.65 -9.13
N GLU A 231 -2.64 5.79 -9.86
CA GLU A 231 -3.58 6.91 -9.70
C GLU A 231 -4.22 6.90 -8.30
N ILE A 232 -4.70 5.73 -7.87
CA ILE A 232 -5.31 5.54 -6.55
C ILE A 232 -4.28 5.72 -5.45
N SER A 233 -3.06 5.18 -5.61
CA SER A 233 -1.95 5.40 -4.68
C SER A 233 -1.65 6.89 -4.49
N SER A 234 -1.68 7.67 -5.58
CA SER A 234 -1.51 9.13 -5.51
C SER A 234 -2.67 9.83 -4.80
N ALA A 235 -3.90 9.32 -4.93
CA ALA A 235 -5.06 9.84 -4.21
C ALA A 235 -4.97 9.52 -2.71
N VAL A 236 -4.62 8.28 -2.35
CA VAL A 236 -4.39 7.84 -0.96
C VAL A 236 -3.30 8.67 -0.28
N ALA A 237 -2.19 8.94 -0.98
CA ALA A 237 -1.11 9.79 -0.47
C ALA A 237 -1.55 11.24 -0.20
N LYS A 238 -2.66 11.70 -0.79
CA LYS A 238 -3.28 13.01 -0.56
C LYS A 238 -4.41 12.97 0.48
N GLY A 239 -4.64 11.81 1.11
CA GLY A 239 -5.68 11.61 2.12
C GLY A 239 -7.05 11.19 1.56
N ASP A 240 -7.18 10.94 0.24
CA ASP A 240 -8.42 10.42 -0.33
C ASP A 240 -8.46 8.89 -0.22
N LEU A 241 -8.95 8.41 0.91
CA LEU A 241 -9.13 6.98 1.16
C LEU A 241 -10.46 6.42 0.60
N SER A 242 -11.27 7.23 -0.09
CA SER A 242 -12.58 6.78 -0.59
C SER A 242 -12.49 5.82 -1.77
N LYS A 243 -11.37 5.85 -2.52
CA LYS A 243 -11.16 5.09 -3.74
C LYS A 243 -10.59 3.70 -3.44
N MET A 244 -11.04 2.71 -4.24
CA MET A 244 -10.51 1.35 -4.20
C MET A 244 -9.97 0.93 -5.56
N ALA A 245 -8.94 0.09 -5.56
CA ALA A 245 -8.38 -0.47 -6.78
C ALA A 245 -9.32 -1.54 -7.37
N PRO A 246 -9.65 -1.48 -8.68
CA PRO A 246 -10.47 -2.51 -9.30
C PRO A 246 -9.68 -3.81 -9.41
N ILE A 247 -10.26 -4.91 -8.94
CA ILE A 247 -9.71 -6.25 -9.11
C ILE A 247 -10.10 -6.72 -10.51
N ALA A 248 -9.23 -6.47 -11.50
CA ALA A 248 -9.52 -6.70 -12.91
C ALA A 248 -9.00 -8.04 -13.43
N THR A 249 -8.11 -8.72 -12.70
CA THR A 249 -7.43 -9.95 -13.12
C THR A 249 -7.31 -10.92 -11.94
N ASN A 250 -7.21 -12.23 -12.26
CA ASN A 250 -7.00 -13.30 -11.26
C ASN A 250 -5.52 -13.77 -11.28
N ASP A 251 -4.60 -12.83 -11.41
CA ASP A 251 -3.16 -13.03 -11.39
C ASP A 251 -2.51 -12.18 -10.28
N GLU A 252 -1.19 -12.09 -10.29
CA GLU A 252 -0.40 -11.35 -9.31
C GLU A 252 -0.79 -9.85 -9.26
N ILE A 253 -1.31 -9.30 -10.36
CA ILE A 253 -1.80 -7.91 -10.41
C ILE A 253 -3.13 -7.78 -9.67
N GLY A 254 -4.00 -8.79 -9.79
CA GLY A 254 -5.26 -8.86 -9.04
C GLY A 254 -5.00 -9.03 -7.53
N GLU A 255 -4.04 -9.88 -7.15
CA GLU A 255 -3.61 -10.05 -5.76
C GLU A 255 -3.01 -8.74 -5.19
N LEU A 256 -2.17 -8.05 -5.98
CA LEU A 256 -1.64 -6.74 -5.60
C LEU A 256 -2.77 -5.71 -5.36
N ALA A 257 -3.80 -5.71 -6.21
CA ALA A 257 -4.96 -4.83 -6.04
C ALA A 257 -5.75 -5.16 -4.77
N GLN A 258 -5.92 -6.45 -4.43
CA GLN A 258 -6.56 -6.88 -3.18
C GLN A 258 -5.76 -6.44 -1.95
N ASN A 259 -4.45 -6.72 -1.93
CA ASN A 259 -3.57 -6.33 -0.83
C ASN A 259 -3.55 -4.80 -0.64
N PHE A 260 -3.57 -4.06 -1.76
CA PHE A 260 -3.66 -2.60 -1.73
C PHE A 260 -4.99 -2.11 -1.13
N ASN A 261 -6.12 -2.76 -1.48
CA ASN A 261 -7.42 -2.45 -0.91
C ASN A 261 -7.49 -2.76 0.59
N GLN A 262 -6.90 -3.87 1.05
CA GLN A 262 -6.79 -4.20 2.47
C GLN A 262 -5.97 -3.16 3.23
N MET A 263 -4.89 -2.65 2.63
CA MET A 263 -4.11 -1.56 3.21
C MET A 263 -4.96 -0.27 3.34
N ILE A 264 -5.76 0.09 2.34
CA ILE A 264 -6.66 1.26 2.40
C ILE A 264 -7.69 1.08 3.52
N GLU A 265 -8.26 -0.13 3.66
CA GLU A 265 -9.21 -0.46 4.73
C GLU A 265 -8.58 -0.32 6.11
N GLY A 266 -7.36 -0.82 6.28
CA GLY A 266 -6.57 -0.63 7.51
C GLY A 266 -6.29 0.85 7.83
N LEU A 267 -5.98 1.67 6.81
CA LEU A 267 -5.78 3.11 6.98
C LEU A 267 -7.06 3.84 7.39
N ARG A 268 -8.23 3.48 6.83
CA ARG A 268 -9.54 4.03 7.23
C ARG A 268 -9.87 3.71 8.68
N GLU A 269 -9.65 2.45 9.09
CA GLU A 269 -9.89 2.05 10.46
C GLU A 269 -8.95 2.77 11.44
N TRP A 270 -7.67 2.90 11.08
CA TRP A 270 -6.72 3.67 11.87
C TRP A 270 -7.11 5.16 11.99
N GLU A 271 -7.57 5.79 10.89
CA GLU A 271 -8.06 7.18 10.92
C GLU A 271 -9.30 7.31 11.82
N ARG A 272 -10.22 6.34 11.76
CA ARG A 272 -11.41 6.28 12.62
C ARG A 272 -11.03 6.15 14.11
N ILE A 273 -10.10 5.26 14.43
CA ILE A 273 -9.60 5.10 15.81
C ILE A 273 -8.96 6.39 16.30
N LYS A 274 -8.11 7.02 15.49
CA LYS A 274 -7.50 8.31 15.84
C LYS A 274 -8.51 9.44 16.08
N MET A 275 -9.57 9.47 15.30
CA MET A 275 -10.64 10.45 15.49
C MET A 275 -11.35 10.23 16.84
N ILE A 276 -11.66 8.97 17.17
CA ILE A 276 -12.26 8.60 18.46
C ILE A 276 -11.33 8.98 19.62
N GLU A 277 -10.03 8.67 19.52
CA GLU A 277 -9.03 9.03 20.52
C GLU A 277 -8.97 10.55 20.73
N PHE A 278 -8.99 11.32 19.65
CA PHE A 278 -8.99 12.79 19.72
C PHE A 278 -10.24 13.36 20.38
N GLU A 279 -11.42 12.83 20.06
CA GLU A 279 -12.68 13.25 20.72
C GLU A 279 -12.68 12.85 22.21
N MET A 280 -12.15 11.68 22.57
CA MET A 280 -11.98 11.29 23.96
C MET A 280 -11.00 12.19 24.74
N GLU A 281 -9.90 12.63 24.11
CA GLU A 281 -8.98 13.60 24.73
C GLU A 281 -9.64 14.96 25.01
N LYS A 282 -10.51 15.41 24.10
CA LYS A 282 -11.33 16.61 24.36
C LYS A 282 -12.29 16.38 25.53
N GLY A 283 -12.97 15.22 25.57
CA GLY A 283 -13.83 14.82 26.66
C GLY A 283 -13.10 14.83 28.00
N GLN A 284 -11.90 14.26 28.07
CA GLN A 284 -11.04 14.28 29.26
C GLN A 284 -10.73 15.70 29.75
N LYS A 285 -10.40 16.60 28.81
CA LYS A 285 -10.11 17.98 29.16
C LYS A 285 -11.32 18.68 29.77
N ILE A 286 -12.51 18.51 29.16
CA ILE A 286 -13.76 19.06 29.68
C ILE A 286 -14.06 18.46 31.06
N GLN A 287 -13.88 17.16 31.26
CA GLN A 287 -14.11 16.51 32.54
C GLN A 287 -13.19 17.04 33.65
N ARG A 288 -11.92 17.31 33.35
CA ARG A 288 -10.98 17.92 34.29
C ARG A 288 -11.45 19.31 34.77
N ASP A 289 -12.15 20.06 33.92
CA ASP A 289 -12.69 21.37 34.27
C ASP A 289 -13.86 21.26 35.27
N PHE A 290 -14.51 20.09 35.39
CA PHE A 290 -15.51 19.82 36.44
C PHE A 290 -14.87 19.48 37.78
N LEU A 291 -13.62 19.00 37.85
CA LEU A 291 -12.96 18.76 39.14
C LEU A 291 -12.52 20.08 39.78
N PRO A 292 -12.40 20.14 41.12
CA PRO A 292 -11.95 21.36 41.77
C PRO A 292 -10.57 21.79 41.29
N THR A 293 -10.44 22.99 40.76
CA THR A 293 -9.15 23.57 40.36
C THR A 293 -8.31 24.00 41.56
N SER A 294 -8.94 24.22 42.71
CA SER A 294 -8.30 24.51 43.98
C SER A 294 -9.21 24.06 45.14
N ILE A 295 -8.59 23.47 46.13
CA ILE A 295 -9.28 23.13 47.41
C ILE A 295 -9.30 24.39 48.27
N PRO A 296 -10.45 24.74 48.88
CA PRO A 296 -10.54 25.90 49.77
C PRO A 296 -9.51 25.83 50.89
N HIS A 297 -8.75 26.93 51.08
CA HIS A 297 -7.86 27.03 52.22
C HIS A 297 -8.66 27.36 53.48
N LEU A 298 -8.51 26.55 54.51
CA LEU A 298 -9.20 26.69 55.77
C LEU A 298 -8.16 26.76 56.89
N PRO A 299 -8.29 27.74 57.81
CA PRO A 299 -7.48 27.73 59.02
C PRO A 299 -7.67 26.42 59.80
N ASP A 300 -6.61 25.88 60.34
CA ASP A 300 -6.60 24.64 61.14
C ASP A 300 -7.09 23.36 60.43
N TRP A 301 -7.19 23.39 59.12
CA TRP A 301 -7.55 22.24 58.31
C TRP A 301 -6.58 22.04 57.16
N ASN A 302 -6.24 20.75 56.91
CA ASN A 302 -5.46 20.33 55.76
C ASN A 302 -6.28 19.33 54.94
N ILE A 303 -6.63 19.71 53.72
CA ILE A 303 -7.43 18.87 52.80
C ILE A 303 -6.59 18.52 51.59
N ALA A 304 -6.50 17.24 51.29
CA ALA A 304 -5.81 16.71 50.13
C ALA A 304 -6.72 15.77 49.34
N ALA A 305 -6.57 15.77 48.02
CA ALA A 305 -7.26 14.84 47.16
C ALA A 305 -6.30 14.30 46.09
N ALA A 306 -6.53 13.10 45.64
CA ALA A 306 -5.79 12.46 44.58
C ALA A 306 -6.76 11.79 43.61
N PHE A 307 -6.52 11.96 42.31
CA PHE A 307 -7.39 11.45 41.25
C PHE A 307 -6.55 10.91 40.12
N PHE A 308 -6.71 9.63 39.80
CA PHE A 308 -5.93 8.92 38.76
C PHE A 308 -6.89 8.08 37.92
N PRO A 309 -7.42 8.61 36.81
CA PRO A 309 -8.30 7.87 35.93
C PRO A 309 -7.61 6.67 35.27
N ALA A 310 -8.29 5.55 35.16
CA ALA A 310 -7.79 4.37 34.45
C ALA A 310 -7.88 4.56 32.93
N GLY A 311 -8.93 5.20 32.48
CA GLY A 311 -9.21 5.50 31.08
C GLY A 311 -8.91 6.94 30.67
N LYS A 312 -9.38 7.32 29.48
CA LYS A 312 -9.34 8.72 29.02
C LYS A 312 -10.34 9.61 29.78
N VAL A 313 -11.46 9.04 30.16
CA VAL A 313 -12.51 9.64 30.99
C VAL A 313 -12.82 8.73 32.17
N SER A 314 -13.43 9.23 33.22
CA SER A 314 -13.62 8.56 34.52
C SER A 314 -15.03 8.71 35.01
N GLY A 315 -15.55 7.67 35.69
CA GLY A 315 -16.77 7.75 36.48
C GLY A 315 -16.56 8.41 37.84
N ASP A 316 -15.36 8.28 38.38
CA ASP A 316 -14.98 8.81 39.68
C ASP A 316 -14.91 10.34 39.69
N PHE A 317 -15.23 10.91 40.85
CA PHE A 317 -14.95 12.31 41.15
C PHE A 317 -14.84 12.57 42.65
N TYR A 318 -14.18 13.67 42.98
CA TYR A 318 -14.24 14.29 44.27
C TYR A 318 -14.65 15.77 44.12
N ASP A 319 -15.18 16.34 45.17
CA ASP A 319 -15.45 17.76 45.21
C ASP A 319 -15.30 18.32 46.64
N VAL A 320 -14.70 19.50 46.74
CA VAL A 320 -14.56 20.25 48.00
C VAL A 320 -14.95 21.71 47.73
N PHE A 321 -15.97 22.18 48.37
CA PHE A 321 -16.47 23.53 48.13
C PHE A 321 -16.97 24.18 49.41
N LYS A 322 -16.83 25.49 49.47
CA LYS A 322 -17.27 26.30 50.61
C LYS A 322 -18.66 26.86 50.35
N PHE A 323 -19.55 26.69 51.32
CA PHE A 323 -20.85 27.31 51.32
C PHE A 323 -20.79 28.77 51.79
N SER A 324 -21.86 29.53 51.54
CA SER A 324 -22.00 30.94 51.95
C SER A 324 -21.98 31.16 53.47
N ASP A 325 -22.42 30.15 54.25
CA ASP A 325 -22.40 30.14 55.70
C ASP A 325 -21.08 29.71 56.35
N GLY A 326 -20.06 29.42 55.51
CA GLY A 326 -18.74 29.00 55.96
C GLY A 326 -18.57 27.49 56.13
N ASN A 327 -19.63 26.69 56.09
CA ASN A 327 -19.55 25.22 56.07
C ASN A 327 -18.86 24.74 54.77
N ILE A 328 -18.35 23.49 54.80
CA ILE A 328 -17.63 22.88 53.70
C ILE A 328 -18.37 21.63 53.24
N GLY A 329 -18.69 21.58 51.94
CA GLY A 329 -19.15 20.37 51.27
C GLY A 329 -17.99 19.48 50.88
N LEU A 330 -18.04 18.20 51.25
CA LEU A 330 -17.05 17.15 50.93
C LEU A 330 -17.78 16.08 50.14
N VAL A 331 -17.31 15.79 48.92
CA VAL A 331 -17.87 14.75 48.05
C VAL A 331 -16.78 13.84 47.61
N ILE A 332 -17.03 12.53 47.62
CA ILE A 332 -16.30 11.51 46.88
C ILE A 332 -17.32 10.51 46.36
N ALA A 333 -17.20 10.16 45.09
CA ALA A 333 -18.17 9.32 44.42
C ALA A 333 -17.57 8.57 43.24
N ASP A 334 -18.22 7.45 42.93
CA ASP A 334 -17.94 6.61 41.80
C ASP A 334 -19.23 6.28 41.07
N VAL A 335 -19.32 6.64 39.79
CA VAL A 335 -20.45 6.36 38.89
C VAL A 335 -20.23 5.02 38.23
N CYS A 336 -21.23 4.15 38.31
CA CYS A 336 -21.19 2.83 37.66
C CYS A 336 -20.83 2.93 36.17
N ASP A 337 -20.17 1.89 35.61
CA ASP A 337 -19.67 1.81 34.24
C ASP A 337 -18.37 2.64 34.00
N LYS A 338 -17.62 2.31 32.97
CA LYS A 338 -16.31 2.91 32.61
C LYS A 338 -16.34 3.49 31.21
N SER A 339 -17.45 4.10 30.83
CA SER A 339 -17.68 4.63 29.50
C SER A 339 -17.71 6.17 29.50
N VAL A 340 -17.88 6.75 28.32
CA VAL A 340 -18.17 8.19 28.19
C VAL A 340 -19.47 8.56 28.93
N GLY A 341 -20.38 7.59 29.03
CA GLY A 341 -21.65 7.75 29.79
C GLY A 341 -21.38 8.04 31.25
N SER A 342 -20.54 7.24 31.95
CA SER A 342 -20.22 7.47 33.37
C SER A 342 -19.58 8.84 33.60
N ALA A 343 -18.72 9.30 32.67
CA ALA A 343 -18.14 10.66 32.76
C ALA A 343 -19.16 11.79 32.62
N LEU A 344 -20.19 11.62 31.81
CA LEU A 344 -21.29 12.59 31.68
C LEU A 344 -22.17 12.59 32.95
N TYR A 345 -22.47 11.40 33.46
CA TYR A 345 -23.24 11.27 34.71
C TYR A 345 -22.44 11.78 35.91
N MET A 346 -21.13 11.61 35.96
CA MET A 346 -20.26 12.24 36.96
C MET A 346 -20.47 13.75 37.03
N ALA A 347 -20.43 14.42 35.87
CA ALA A 347 -20.63 15.86 35.78
C ALA A 347 -22.07 16.25 36.24
N LEU A 348 -23.06 15.42 35.91
CA LEU A 348 -24.45 15.61 36.32
C LEU A 348 -24.62 15.42 37.84
N PHE A 349 -24.14 14.29 38.41
CA PHE A 349 -24.19 14.03 39.85
C PHE A 349 -23.53 15.17 40.63
N ARG A 350 -22.30 15.54 40.25
CA ARG A 350 -21.59 16.63 40.91
C ARG A 350 -22.35 17.96 40.87
N SER A 351 -22.93 18.30 39.71
CA SER A 351 -23.67 19.55 39.54
C SER A 351 -24.95 19.55 40.35
N LEU A 352 -25.69 18.45 40.36
CA LEU A 352 -26.94 18.33 41.15
C LEU A 352 -26.68 18.41 42.65
N ILE A 353 -25.67 17.69 43.17
CA ILE A 353 -25.28 17.76 44.58
C ILE A 353 -24.96 19.21 44.97
N ARG A 354 -24.15 19.93 44.19
CA ARG A 354 -23.83 21.34 44.48
C ARG A 354 -25.05 22.22 44.46
N VAL A 355 -25.84 22.15 43.39
CA VAL A 355 -27.02 23.02 43.25
C VAL A 355 -28.04 22.77 44.35
N PHE A 356 -28.39 21.51 44.60
CA PHE A 356 -29.37 21.19 45.63
C PHE A 356 -28.86 21.49 47.05
N ALA A 357 -27.57 21.27 47.32
CA ALA A 357 -26.99 21.61 48.62
C ALA A 357 -26.94 23.14 48.87
N GLU A 358 -26.71 23.94 47.84
CA GLU A 358 -26.71 25.40 47.93
C GLU A 358 -28.15 25.94 48.07
N GLN A 359 -29.09 25.44 47.25
CA GLN A 359 -30.50 25.87 47.28
C GLN A 359 -31.22 25.52 48.57
N ALA A 360 -30.91 24.36 49.14
CA ALA A 360 -31.54 23.93 50.40
C ALA A 360 -31.39 24.94 51.57
N ALA A 361 -30.36 25.82 51.47
CA ALA A 361 -30.18 26.88 52.48
C ALA A 361 -30.97 28.18 52.21
N TYR A 362 -31.48 28.34 50.96
CA TYR A 362 -32.23 29.57 50.58
C TYR A 362 -33.71 29.35 50.43
N ASP A 363 -34.28 28.20 50.88
CA ASP A 363 -35.67 27.90 50.68
C ASP A 363 -36.58 28.77 51.62
N ASP A 364 -36.74 30.01 51.17
CA ASP A 364 -37.85 30.85 51.49
C ASP A 364 -38.84 30.82 50.31
N SER A 365 -39.75 29.85 50.37
CA SER A 365 -41.02 29.81 49.65
C SER A 365 -41.03 30.46 48.23
N SER A 366 -40.96 29.74 47.15
CA SER A 366 -41.92 29.81 46.05
C SER A 366 -41.43 29.36 44.64
N ALA A 367 -40.33 28.78 44.46
CA ALA A 367 -39.89 28.38 43.08
C ALA A 367 -39.05 27.11 43.03
N VAL A 368 -39.40 26.04 43.65
CA VAL A 368 -38.78 24.74 43.50
C VAL A 368 -39.74 23.80 42.80
N ILE A 369 -39.22 23.12 41.78
CA ILE A 369 -39.83 21.96 41.12
C ILE A 369 -40.59 21.16 42.15
N GLN A 370 -41.96 21.13 42.04
CA GLN A 370 -42.83 20.35 42.87
C GLN A 370 -42.53 18.86 42.75
N LEU A 371 -41.52 18.39 43.44
CA LEU A 371 -41.37 16.99 43.77
C LEU A 371 -42.30 16.76 44.96
N ASN A 372 -43.46 16.12 44.74
CA ASN A 372 -44.46 15.78 45.72
C ASN A 372 -43.89 14.86 46.79
N HIS A 373 -43.24 15.40 47.80
CA HIS A 373 -42.86 14.64 48.99
C HIS A 373 -43.14 15.41 50.30
N PRO A 374 -43.67 14.71 51.33
CA PRO A 374 -44.08 15.30 52.58
C PRO A 374 -42.89 15.51 53.53
N TRP A 375 -42.01 16.46 53.18
CA TRP A 375 -41.03 16.96 54.15
C TRP A 375 -41.56 18.29 54.64
N GLU A 376 -42.03 18.30 55.89
CA GLU A 376 -42.48 19.52 56.51
C GLU A 376 -41.37 20.57 56.51
N THR A 377 -41.62 21.68 55.84
CA THR A 377 -40.76 22.86 55.83
C THR A 377 -40.87 23.58 57.14
N ASN A 378 -39.76 23.61 57.89
CA ASN A 378 -39.68 24.53 59.03
C ASN A 378 -38.86 25.76 58.60
N PRO A 379 -39.49 26.95 58.43
CA PRO A 379 -38.83 28.09 57.71
C PRO A 379 -37.87 28.91 58.56
N ALA A 380 -37.33 28.38 59.62
CA ALA A 380 -36.31 29.07 60.40
C ALA A 380 -35.25 28.06 60.88
N ALA A 381 -34.33 27.68 60.03
CA ALA A 381 -33.09 27.01 60.46
C ALA A 381 -32.30 27.98 61.36
N SER A 382 -32.49 27.84 62.67
CA SER A 382 -31.91 28.74 63.65
C SER A 382 -30.51 28.31 64.14
N SER A 383 -30.03 27.16 63.72
CA SER A 383 -28.69 26.67 64.08
C SER A 383 -27.87 26.22 62.90
N ASN A 384 -26.57 26.37 63.00
CA ASN A 384 -25.60 25.88 61.96
C ASN A 384 -25.72 24.34 61.74
N GLU A 385 -26.04 23.60 62.78
CA GLU A 385 -26.30 22.17 62.76
C GLU A 385 -27.51 21.80 61.86
N GLU A 386 -28.58 22.56 61.98
CA GLU A 386 -29.79 22.36 61.19
C GLU A 386 -29.54 22.67 59.71
N LEU A 387 -28.75 23.71 59.41
CA LEU A 387 -28.30 24.02 58.04
C LEU A 387 -27.47 22.90 57.45
N GLN A 388 -26.54 22.29 58.22
CA GLN A 388 -25.78 21.16 57.76
C GLN A 388 -26.65 19.97 57.33
N LYS A 389 -27.68 19.63 58.20
CA LYS A 389 -28.64 18.54 57.90
C LYS A 389 -29.53 18.84 56.68
N ILE A 390 -29.94 20.08 56.52
CA ILE A 390 -30.77 20.52 55.40
C ILE A 390 -30.03 20.38 54.10
N ARG A 391 -28.71 20.72 54.04
CA ARG A 391 -27.88 20.60 52.86
C ARG A 391 -27.71 19.15 52.39
N LEU A 392 -27.77 18.17 53.29
CA LEU A 392 -27.72 16.75 52.97
C LEU A 392 -28.93 16.26 52.16
N ARG A 393 -30.06 17.03 52.15
CA ARG A 393 -31.20 16.74 51.24
C ARG A 393 -30.81 16.72 49.78
N ALA A 394 -29.67 17.30 49.42
CA ALA A 394 -29.11 17.20 48.06
C ALA A 394 -28.99 15.77 47.59
N VAL A 395 -28.68 14.80 48.48
CA VAL A 395 -28.54 13.37 48.09
C VAL A 395 -29.87 12.76 47.67
N PRO A 396 -30.95 12.76 48.49
CA PRO A 396 -32.25 12.23 48.07
C PRO A 396 -32.85 13.00 46.89
N PHE A 397 -32.63 14.30 46.75
CA PHE A 397 -33.07 15.05 45.56
C PHE A 397 -32.35 14.63 44.31
N THR A 398 -31.02 14.48 44.37
CA THR A 398 -30.23 13.95 43.27
C THR A 398 -30.64 12.52 42.91
N ASN A 399 -30.83 11.66 43.92
CA ASN A 399 -31.32 10.31 43.72
C ASN A 399 -32.62 10.28 42.92
N ASN A 400 -33.64 11.04 43.41
CA ASN A 400 -34.95 11.04 42.77
C ASN A 400 -34.89 11.60 41.34
N TYR A 401 -34.12 12.67 41.12
CA TYR A 401 -33.93 13.23 39.79
C TYR A 401 -33.35 12.20 38.82
N ILE A 402 -32.26 11.53 39.21
CA ILE A 402 -31.60 10.53 38.35
C ILE A 402 -32.52 9.31 38.14
N ALA A 403 -33.05 8.74 39.21
CA ALA A 403 -33.88 7.53 39.13
C ALA A 403 -35.18 7.72 38.33
N GLN A 404 -35.82 8.92 38.43
CA GLN A 404 -37.07 9.21 37.72
C GLN A 404 -36.84 9.68 36.28
N THR A 405 -35.73 10.41 36.00
CA THR A 405 -35.49 11.03 34.69
C THR A 405 -34.63 10.15 33.80
N HIS A 406 -33.71 9.38 34.38
CA HIS A 406 -32.69 8.60 33.69
C HIS A 406 -32.66 7.12 34.11
N GLY A 407 -33.72 6.62 34.74
CA GLY A 407 -33.80 5.26 35.29
C GLY A 407 -33.70 4.16 34.22
N GLU A 408 -34.08 4.44 32.96
CA GLU A 408 -33.94 3.49 31.85
C GLU A 408 -32.48 3.21 31.50
N GLU A 409 -31.59 4.17 31.69
CA GLU A 409 -30.15 4.06 31.44
C GLU A 409 -29.45 3.17 32.48
N GLY A 410 -30.08 2.92 33.63
CA GLY A 410 -29.53 2.12 34.73
C GLY A 410 -28.30 2.73 35.41
N MET A 411 -28.08 4.04 35.25
CA MET A 411 -26.91 4.74 35.79
C MET A 411 -27.16 5.16 37.26
N PHE A 412 -26.22 4.81 38.11
CA PHE A 412 -26.21 5.18 39.52
C PHE A 412 -24.78 5.50 39.97
N ALA A 413 -24.66 6.10 41.15
CA ALA A 413 -23.36 6.37 41.76
C ALA A 413 -23.29 5.90 43.21
N THR A 414 -22.17 5.33 43.63
CA THR A 414 -21.80 5.26 45.03
C THR A 414 -21.31 6.65 45.44
N LEU A 415 -21.83 7.26 46.49
CA LEU A 415 -21.57 8.66 46.80
C LEU A 415 -21.53 8.91 48.31
N PHE A 416 -20.44 9.48 48.79
CA PHE A 416 -20.38 10.11 50.10
C PHE A 416 -20.51 11.61 49.93
N PHE A 417 -21.47 12.22 50.67
CA PHE A 417 -21.60 13.66 50.77
C PHE A 417 -21.64 14.05 52.24
N GLY A 418 -20.66 14.86 52.65
CA GLY A 418 -20.56 15.39 54.00
C GLY A 418 -20.56 16.91 54.03
N VAL A 419 -21.16 17.48 55.07
CA VAL A 419 -21.15 18.92 55.36
C VAL A 419 -20.41 19.15 56.68
N LEU A 420 -19.23 19.71 56.58
CA LEU A 420 -18.33 19.99 57.71
C LEU A 420 -18.49 21.43 58.19
N ASN A 421 -18.67 21.58 59.49
CA ASN A 421 -18.50 22.89 60.14
C ASN A 421 -17.03 23.00 60.58
N PRO A 422 -16.23 23.90 60.00
CA PRO A 422 -14.80 23.99 60.31
C PRO A 422 -14.51 24.55 61.70
N GLU A 423 -15.41 25.30 62.30
CA GLU A 423 -15.22 25.86 63.64
C GLU A 423 -15.37 24.79 64.72
N THR A 424 -16.45 24.01 64.65
CA THR A 424 -16.76 22.99 65.66
C THR A 424 -16.10 21.64 65.38
N GLY A 425 -15.81 21.32 64.13
CA GLY A 425 -15.37 20.00 63.67
C GLY A 425 -16.53 19.00 63.51
N ASN A 426 -17.77 19.42 63.61
CA ASN A 426 -18.93 18.56 63.36
C ASN A 426 -19.09 18.32 61.88
N LEU A 427 -19.18 17.05 61.49
CA LEU A 427 -19.45 16.60 60.13
C LEU A 427 -20.72 15.77 60.15
N TYR A 428 -21.77 16.28 59.47
CA TYR A 428 -22.95 15.49 59.12
C TYR A 428 -22.78 14.95 57.71
N TYR A 429 -23.22 13.71 57.47
CA TYR A 429 -22.98 13.06 56.17
C TYR A 429 -24.09 12.08 55.79
N ILE A 430 -24.18 11.80 54.52
CA ILE A 430 -24.83 10.64 53.92
C ILE A 430 -23.79 9.86 53.15
N ASN A 431 -23.72 8.54 53.38
CA ASN A 431 -22.95 7.61 52.56
C ASN A 431 -23.96 6.75 51.78
N GLY A 432 -24.22 7.12 50.54
CA GLY A 432 -25.06 6.40 49.60
C GLY A 432 -24.32 5.28 48.90
N GLY A 433 -24.12 4.15 49.58
CA GLY A 433 -23.51 2.94 49.01
C GLY A 433 -22.03 3.03 48.68
N HIS A 434 -21.33 4.12 49.07
CA HIS A 434 -19.91 4.29 48.79
C HIS A 434 -19.04 3.46 49.74
N GLU A 435 -17.78 3.21 49.32
CA GLU A 435 -16.79 2.54 50.17
C GLU A 435 -16.77 3.18 51.57
N PRO A 436 -16.59 2.37 52.64
CA PRO A 436 -16.49 2.92 53.99
C PRO A 436 -15.31 3.88 54.12
N LEU A 437 -15.57 5.08 54.66
CA LEU A 437 -14.54 6.02 55.03
C LEU A 437 -13.94 5.66 56.40
N TYR A 438 -12.76 6.15 56.69
CA TYR A 438 -12.09 5.95 57.97
C TYR A 438 -11.78 7.29 58.62
N LEU A 439 -12.23 7.44 59.87
CA LEU A 439 -11.74 8.49 60.78
C LEU A 439 -10.53 7.89 61.56
N ILE A 440 -9.38 8.49 61.41
CA ILE A 440 -8.14 8.06 62.03
C ILE A 440 -7.51 9.16 62.86
N ASN A 441 -6.65 8.80 63.80
CA ASN A 441 -5.77 9.71 64.53
C ASN A 441 -4.40 9.05 64.78
N SER A 442 -3.58 9.61 65.68
CA SER A 442 -2.30 9.06 66.07
C SER A 442 -2.36 7.63 66.63
N ASP A 443 -3.50 7.22 67.19
CA ASP A 443 -3.69 5.90 67.78
C ASP A 443 -4.21 4.84 66.79
N GLY A 444 -4.46 5.24 65.55
CA GLY A 444 -4.96 4.40 64.45
C GLY A 444 -6.39 4.71 64.05
N VAL A 445 -7.18 3.70 63.62
CA VAL A 445 -8.57 3.85 63.19
C VAL A 445 -9.48 4.09 64.39
N LYS A 446 -10.02 5.32 64.51
CA LYS A 446 -10.95 5.74 65.52
C LYS A 446 -12.39 5.28 65.24
N GLN A 447 -12.81 5.39 63.97
CA GLN A 447 -14.14 5.01 63.55
C GLN A 447 -14.16 4.61 62.07
N LYS A 448 -14.92 3.59 61.76
CA LYS A 448 -15.31 3.24 60.38
C LYS A 448 -16.67 3.84 60.07
N ILE A 449 -16.79 4.48 58.92
CA ILE A 449 -17.98 5.17 58.47
C ILE A 449 -18.61 4.36 57.35
N ASP A 450 -19.56 3.51 57.73
CA ASP A 450 -20.25 2.61 56.81
C ASP A 450 -21.33 3.36 56.01
N PRO A 451 -21.82 2.77 54.88
CA PRO A 451 -22.96 3.32 54.14
C PRO A 451 -24.19 3.53 55.01
N THR A 452 -24.89 4.65 54.76
CA THR A 452 -26.13 5.04 55.44
C THR A 452 -27.37 4.88 54.57
N GLY A 453 -27.20 4.38 53.37
CA GLY A 453 -28.23 4.09 52.40
C GLY A 453 -27.64 3.44 51.15
N PRO A 454 -28.47 3.02 50.19
CA PRO A 454 -28.01 2.42 48.93
C PRO A 454 -27.38 3.47 48.00
N ALA A 455 -26.83 3.01 46.87
CA ALA A 455 -26.29 3.88 45.83
C ALA A 455 -27.33 4.87 45.31
N VAL A 456 -26.87 6.05 44.93
CA VAL A 456 -27.67 7.20 44.52
C VAL A 456 -28.08 7.10 43.07
N GLY A 457 -29.36 7.26 42.75
CA GLY A 457 -29.89 7.16 41.39
C GLY A 457 -30.45 5.78 41.02
N MET A 458 -30.41 4.82 41.98
CA MET A 458 -30.79 3.44 41.72
C MET A 458 -32.31 3.22 41.75
N TRP A 459 -32.93 3.73 42.79
CA TRP A 459 -34.40 3.64 42.98
C TRP A 459 -35.00 4.98 43.41
N PRO A 460 -36.16 5.37 42.87
CA PRO A 460 -36.84 6.57 43.33
C PRO A 460 -37.30 6.40 44.79
N ASP A 461 -37.47 7.52 45.44
CA ASP A 461 -37.98 7.61 46.83
C ASP A 461 -37.15 6.85 47.87
N THR A 462 -35.87 6.67 47.58
CA THR A 462 -34.90 6.08 48.49
C THR A 462 -34.69 6.99 49.71
N THR A 463 -34.70 6.40 50.91
CA THR A 463 -34.37 7.08 52.15
C THR A 463 -32.94 6.86 52.55
N TYR A 464 -32.31 7.88 53.09
CA TYR A 464 -30.93 7.86 53.59
C TYR A 464 -30.87 8.30 55.02
N ASP A 465 -30.14 7.55 55.88
CA ASP A 465 -29.89 7.97 57.24
C ASP A 465 -28.78 9.03 57.27
N ILE A 466 -28.89 9.99 58.17
CA ILE A 466 -27.87 11.00 58.37
C ILE A 466 -26.96 10.54 59.49
N GLY A 467 -25.65 10.35 59.10
CA GLY A 467 -24.60 10.09 60.05
C GLY A 467 -23.99 11.39 60.61
N GLN A 468 -23.39 11.27 61.79
CA GLN A 468 -22.67 12.37 62.42
C GLN A 468 -21.35 11.88 63.01
N ILE A 469 -20.30 12.64 62.79
CA ILE A 469 -19.01 12.48 63.50
C ILE A 469 -18.49 13.83 63.93
N LYS A 470 -17.67 13.81 64.98
CA LYS A 470 -16.94 14.99 65.41
C LYS A 470 -15.44 14.74 65.19
N MET A 471 -14.84 15.59 64.39
CA MET A 471 -13.39 15.59 64.14
C MET A 471 -12.71 16.48 65.17
N GLU A 472 -11.93 15.88 66.05
CA GLU A 472 -11.11 16.61 67.03
C GLU A 472 -9.77 17.02 66.39
N PRO A 473 -9.05 18.03 66.92
CA PRO A 473 -7.70 18.32 66.47
C PRO A 473 -6.81 17.06 66.45
N GLY A 474 -6.15 16.77 65.33
CA GLY A 474 -5.36 15.56 65.11
C GLY A 474 -6.12 14.41 64.46
N ASP A 475 -7.42 14.54 64.26
CA ASP A 475 -8.21 13.56 63.50
C ASP A 475 -8.07 13.80 61.97
N MET A 476 -8.08 12.71 61.20
CA MET A 476 -8.16 12.74 59.74
C MET A 476 -9.27 11.82 59.24
N LEU A 477 -10.10 12.33 58.35
CA LEU A 477 -11.05 11.55 57.58
C LEU A 477 -10.47 11.16 56.24
N ILE A 478 -10.53 9.87 55.89
CA ILE A 478 -10.03 9.33 54.61
C ILE A 478 -11.18 8.64 53.89
N GLY A 479 -11.47 9.11 52.64
CA GLY A 479 -12.34 8.47 51.68
C GLY A 479 -11.56 7.97 50.47
N TYR A 480 -12.05 6.93 49.84
CA TYR A 480 -11.43 6.33 48.65
C TYR A 480 -12.48 5.58 47.83
N THR A 481 -12.26 5.45 46.53
CA THR A 481 -13.06 4.61 45.62
C THR A 481 -12.53 3.18 45.56
N ASP A 482 -13.35 2.25 45.08
CA ASP A 482 -13.01 0.82 45.02
C ASP A 482 -11.79 0.52 44.19
N GLY A 483 -11.44 1.38 43.21
CA GLY A 483 -10.20 1.27 42.44
C GLY A 483 -8.92 1.26 43.29
N VAL A 484 -8.97 1.73 44.56
CA VAL A 484 -7.86 1.55 45.50
C VAL A 484 -7.79 0.11 46.00
N THR A 485 -8.91 -0.44 46.46
CA THR A 485 -8.94 -1.76 47.13
C THR A 485 -9.04 -2.93 46.15
N GLU A 486 -9.56 -2.69 44.95
CA GLU A 486 -9.70 -3.69 43.88
C GLU A 486 -8.56 -3.68 42.84
N ALA A 487 -7.60 -2.76 43.03
CA ALA A 487 -6.40 -2.73 42.18
C ALA A 487 -5.70 -4.08 42.11
N ARG A 488 -5.22 -4.43 40.93
CA ARG A 488 -4.59 -5.72 40.65
C ARG A 488 -3.09 -5.61 40.38
N SER A 489 -2.34 -6.58 40.92
CA SER A 489 -0.93 -6.76 40.62
C SER A 489 -0.74 -7.51 39.29
N PRO A 490 0.50 -7.59 38.75
CA PRO A 490 0.80 -8.43 37.58
C PRO A 490 0.51 -9.94 37.78
N ALA A 491 0.46 -10.39 39.07
CA ALA A 491 0.07 -11.76 39.44
C ALA A 491 -1.45 -11.92 39.66
N ASP A 492 -2.26 -10.89 39.28
CA ASP A 492 -3.71 -10.85 39.46
C ASP A 492 -4.18 -10.88 40.93
N GLU A 493 -3.31 -10.55 41.88
CA GLU A 493 -3.69 -10.35 43.28
C GLU A 493 -4.37 -9.02 43.47
N ILE A 494 -5.37 -8.96 44.39
CA ILE A 494 -6.10 -7.74 44.74
C ILE A 494 -5.38 -7.00 45.87
N PHE A 495 -5.32 -5.66 45.85
CA PHE A 495 -4.68 -4.83 46.87
C PHE A 495 -5.36 -4.98 48.23
N THR A 496 -6.64 -5.06 48.30
CA THR A 496 -7.51 -5.32 49.45
C THR A 496 -7.63 -4.18 50.45
N ARG A 497 -8.78 -4.13 51.14
CA ARG A 497 -9.04 -3.19 52.26
C ARG A 497 -8.05 -3.40 53.44
N SER A 498 -7.55 -4.62 53.64
CA SER A 498 -6.60 -4.91 54.72
C SER A 498 -5.26 -4.22 54.50
N ARG A 499 -4.73 -4.22 53.26
CA ARG A 499 -3.50 -3.49 52.93
C ARG A 499 -3.70 -1.97 53.08
N LEU A 500 -4.80 -1.42 52.58
CA LEU A 500 -5.11 -0.02 52.77
C LEU A 500 -5.15 0.34 54.24
N ARG A 501 -5.85 -0.46 55.06
CA ARG A 501 -5.97 -0.24 56.51
C ARG A 501 -4.61 -0.22 57.19
N SER A 502 -3.72 -1.15 56.87
CA SER A 502 -2.34 -1.19 57.42
C SER A 502 -1.51 0.05 57.09
N LEU A 503 -1.80 0.73 55.97
CA LEU A 503 -1.14 1.98 55.56
C LEU A 503 -1.68 3.19 56.32
N ILE A 504 -3.01 3.28 56.47
CA ILE A 504 -3.65 4.43 57.11
C ILE A 504 -3.52 4.39 58.67
N GLU A 505 -3.26 3.23 59.23
CA GLU A 505 -2.97 3.08 60.67
C GLU A 505 -1.53 3.49 61.06
N GLN A 506 -0.65 3.75 60.08
CA GLN A 506 0.71 4.26 60.35
C GLN A 506 0.66 5.75 60.71
N PRO A 507 1.56 6.22 61.59
CA PRO A 507 1.64 7.66 61.90
C PRO A 507 1.76 8.53 60.65
N PHE A 508 1.12 9.67 60.66
CA PHE A 508 1.11 10.64 59.56
C PHE A 508 1.39 12.06 60.10
N THR A 509 1.83 12.96 59.24
CA THR A 509 2.05 14.36 59.56
C THR A 509 1.06 15.27 58.85
N THR A 510 0.62 14.91 57.64
CA THR A 510 -0.36 15.69 56.87
C THR A 510 -1.26 14.79 56.03
N ALA A 511 -2.42 15.32 55.66
CA ALA A 511 -3.35 14.66 54.70
C ALA A 511 -2.65 14.35 53.38
N SER A 512 -1.82 15.23 52.89
CA SER A 512 -1.06 15.01 51.63
C SER A 512 -0.06 13.85 51.72
N GLU A 513 0.72 13.79 52.85
CA GLU A 513 1.66 12.67 53.09
C GLU A 513 0.92 11.34 53.15
N MET A 514 -0.23 11.30 53.78
CA MET A 514 -1.05 10.08 53.89
C MET A 514 -1.47 9.60 52.49
N LEU A 515 -2.03 10.49 51.67
CA LEU A 515 -2.41 10.12 50.29
C LEU A 515 -1.21 9.73 49.43
N ASP A 516 -0.06 10.38 49.59
CA ASP A 516 1.16 10.03 48.86
C ASP A 516 1.69 8.65 49.27
N ARG A 517 1.59 8.28 50.53
CA ARG A 517 1.93 6.96 51.05
C ARG A 517 1.06 5.87 50.44
N VAL A 518 -0.25 6.04 50.49
CA VAL A 518 -1.20 5.10 49.88
C VAL A 518 -0.95 4.99 48.38
N ARG A 519 -0.77 6.11 47.70
CA ARG A 519 -0.46 6.17 46.29
C ARG A 519 0.82 5.38 45.96
N ALA A 520 1.91 5.65 46.65
CA ALA A 520 3.20 4.99 46.39
C ALA A 520 3.10 3.46 46.57
N SER A 521 2.43 3.01 47.69
CA SER A 521 2.20 1.59 47.89
C SER A 521 1.32 0.95 46.83
N LEU A 522 0.21 1.62 46.48
CA LEU A 522 -0.73 1.14 45.47
C LEU A 522 -0.04 0.98 44.08
N PHE A 523 0.65 2.03 43.61
CA PHE A 523 1.29 1.97 42.29
C PHE A 523 2.50 1.04 42.26
N THR A 524 3.21 0.85 43.37
CA THR A 524 4.22 -0.21 43.48
C THR A 524 3.61 -1.60 43.38
N PHE A 525 2.40 -1.79 43.94
CA PHE A 525 1.68 -3.06 43.85
C PHE A 525 1.12 -3.34 42.44
N ILE A 526 0.58 -2.31 41.77
CA ILE A 526 0.09 -2.40 40.40
C ILE A 526 1.26 -2.68 39.42
N ASP A 527 2.43 -2.04 39.65
CA ASP A 527 3.63 -2.15 38.82
C ASP A 527 3.32 -1.91 37.33
N ILE A 528 3.55 -2.90 36.46
CA ILE A 528 3.30 -2.86 35.01
C ILE A 528 1.87 -3.28 34.62
N ALA A 529 1.05 -3.74 35.56
CA ALA A 529 -0.33 -4.14 35.26
C ALA A 529 -1.17 -2.93 34.81
N PRO A 530 -2.07 -3.11 33.84
CA PRO A 530 -2.99 -2.04 33.47
C PRO A 530 -3.92 -1.73 34.68
N ARG A 531 -4.19 -0.45 34.92
CA ARG A 531 -5.15 -0.07 35.94
C ARG A 531 -6.54 -0.56 35.55
N SER A 532 -7.15 -1.33 36.43
CA SER A 532 -8.47 -1.92 36.24
C SER A 532 -9.60 -0.92 36.47
N ASP A 533 -9.36 0.09 37.33
CA ASP A 533 -10.32 1.08 37.73
C ASP A 533 -9.73 2.45 38.01
N ASP A 534 -10.62 3.47 38.07
CA ASP A 534 -10.28 4.82 38.48
C ASP A 534 -9.89 4.82 39.96
N VAL A 535 -8.94 5.64 40.35
CA VAL A 535 -8.44 5.73 41.71
C VAL A 535 -8.65 7.15 42.20
N THR A 536 -9.58 7.31 43.14
CA THR A 536 -9.88 8.60 43.78
C THR A 536 -9.71 8.48 45.28
N MET A 537 -9.07 9.46 45.89
CA MET A 537 -8.87 9.54 47.33
C MET A 537 -9.08 10.97 47.82
N LEU A 538 -9.69 11.12 48.98
CA LEU A 538 -9.89 12.38 49.67
C LEU A 538 -9.48 12.24 51.13
N ALA A 539 -8.62 13.12 51.64
CA ALA A 539 -8.23 13.18 53.04
C ALA A 539 -8.49 14.58 53.59
N VAL A 540 -9.12 14.63 54.76
CA VAL A 540 -9.48 15.87 55.48
C VAL A 540 -8.95 15.77 56.90
N GLU A 541 -7.99 16.59 57.27
CA GLU A 541 -7.30 16.58 58.55
C GLU A 541 -7.63 17.86 59.33
N ARG A 542 -7.98 17.70 60.61
CA ARG A 542 -8.03 18.83 61.54
C ARG A 542 -6.66 18.98 62.24
N VAL A 543 -5.94 20.05 61.91
CA VAL A 543 -4.61 20.28 62.41
C VAL A 543 -4.59 20.59 63.90
N ILE A 544 -3.64 20.08 64.63
CA ILE A 544 -3.41 20.48 66.03
C ILE A 544 -2.76 21.87 65.98
N SER A 545 -3.54 22.92 66.37
CA SER A 545 -2.96 24.25 66.52
C SER A 545 -1.90 24.23 67.60
N THR A 546 -0.62 24.29 67.18
CA THR A 546 0.48 24.61 68.12
C THR A 546 0.34 26.11 68.39
N GLY A 547 -0.33 26.45 69.49
CA GLY A 547 -0.52 27.83 69.97
C GLY A 547 0.76 28.61 70.19
#